data_61f0804b92d3f845229a3164a94fd0b4
#
_entry.id   61f0804b92d3f845229a3164a94fd0b4
#
_cell.length_a   1.000
_cell.length_b   1.000
_cell.length_c   1.000
_cell.angle_alpha   90.00
_cell.angle_beta   90.00
_cell.angle_gamma   90.00
#
_symmetry.space_group_name_H-M   'P 1'
#
loop_
_entity.id
_entity.type
_entity.pdbx_description
1 polymer ?
#
loop_
_entity_poly.entity_id
_entity_poly.type
_entity_poly.pdbx_seq_one_letter_code
_entity_poly.pdbx_strand_id
1 'polypeptide(L)'
;GKIWQVRGYDISVMTIIRGKSGWILVDPLLSEEAAAASWKLFADTIEAKAGKLPIKAVIFSHSHSDHFGGVGGIVTPEQVKAQKIRIIAPHGFSEEATSENVLAGGAMGRRALYMFGAILPPGVTGQVDTGLGPKLSSGTVGYMEPTEIVSEKGGTLMIDGLAFDFLD
;
A
#
# COMPACT_ATOMS: atom_id res chain seq x y z
N GLY A 1 -21.56 1.47 2.26
CA GLY A 1 -20.30 2.11 2.67
C GLY A 1 -19.58 2.74 1.50
N LYS A 2 -18.61 3.59 1.79
CA LYS A 2 -17.76 4.23 0.78
C LYS A 2 -16.27 3.94 1.03
N ILE A 3 -15.94 3.38 2.19
CA ILE A 3 -14.57 3.05 2.60
C ILE A 3 -14.55 1.61 3.09
N TRP A 4 -13.59 0.85 2.61
CA TRP A 4 -13.35 -0.54 3.01
C TRP A 4 -11.89 -0.72 3.35
N GLN A 5 -11.60 -1.64 4.24
CA GLN A 5 -10.25 -2.06 4.58
C GLN A 5 -10.11 -3.56 4.38
N VAL A 6 -9.07 -3.98 3.66
CA VAL A 6 -8.63 -5.37 3.60
C VAL A 6 -7.52 -5.55 4.63
N ARG A 7 -7.74 -6.46 5.57
CA ARG A 7 -6.88 -6.69 6.74
C ARG A 7 -6.48 -8.16 6.81
N GLY A 8 -5.34 -8.45 7.42
CA GLY A 8 -4.91 -9.82 7.68
C GLY A 8 -4.13 -10.50 6.55
N TYR A 9 -3.84 -9.79 5.47
CA TYR A 9 -2.98 -10.28 4.39
C TYR A 9 -1.51 -9.90 4.57
N ASP A 10 -1.26 -8.85 5.36
CA ASP A 10 0.07 -8.31 5.63
C ASP A 10 0.11 -7.64 7.01
N ILE A 11 1.27 -7.11 7.39
CA ILE A 11 1.43 -6.27 8.58
C ILE A 11 0.65 -4.96 8.46
N SER A 12 0.61 -4.37 7.28
CA SER A 12 -0.17 -3.17 6.96
C SER A 12 -1.60 -3.49 6.50
N VAL A 13 -2.37 -2.46 6.23
CA VAL A 13 -3.79 -2.53 5.85
C VAL A 13 -4.02 -1.76 4.56
N MET A 14 -4.60 -2.41 3.55
CA MET A 14 -5.01 -1.71 2.33
C MET A 14 -6.38 -1.08 2.50
N THR A 15 -6.49 0.23 2.32
CA THR A 15 -7.75 0.96 2.34
C THR A 15 -8.22 1.27 0.93
N ILE A 16 -9.50 1.03 0.66
CA ILE A 16 -10.13 1.26 -0.65
C ILE A 16 -11.30 2.22 -0.46
N ILE A 17 -11.30 3.30 -1.21
CA ILE A 17 -12.27 4.39 -1.10
C ILE A 17 -13.01 4.53 -2.43
N ARG A 18 -14.33 4.64 -2.37
CA ARG A 18 -15.14 4.91 -3.55
C ARG A 18 -15.18 6.40 -3.84
N GLY A 19 -14.57 6.79 -4.92
CA GLY A 19 -14.68 8.13 -5.48
C GLY A 19 -15.96 8.32 -6.31
N LYS A 20 -16.04 9.40 -7.05
CA LYS A 20 -17.18 9.72 -7.93
C LYS A 20 -17.29 8.74 -9.10
N SER A 21 -16.17 8.35 -9.70
CA SER A 21 -16.13 7.55 -10.93
C SER A 21 -15.19 6.33 -10.87
N GLY A 22 -14.51 6.11 -9.74
CA GLY A 22 -13.54 5.03 -9.62
C GLY A 22 -13.15 4.72 -8.17
N TRP A 23 -12.10 3.91 -8.05
CA TRP A 23 -11.51 3.51 -6.78
C TRP A 23 -10.25 4.32 -6.49
N ILE A 24 -10.06 4.66 -5.23
CA ILE A 24 -8.85 5.27 -4.69
C ILE A 24 -8.32 4.30 -3.65
N LEU A 25 -7.06 3.90 -3.78
CA LEU A 25 -6.41 2.97 -2.86
C LEU A 25 -5.43 3.74 -1.99
N VAL A 26 -5.30 3.33 -0.73
CA VAL A 26 -4.28 3.82 0.19
C VAL A 26 -3.51 2.61 0.71
N ASP A 27 -2.18 2.67 0.60
CA ASP A 27 -1.22 1.69 1.11
C ASP A 27 -1.43 0.26 0.58
N PRO A 28 -0.90 -0.05 -0.61
CA PRO A 28 -1.11 -1.34 -1.28
C PRO A 28 -0.25 -2.49 -0.74
N LEU A 29 0.06 -2.52 0.56
CA LEU A 29 0.78 -3.59 1.24
C LEU A 29 2.26 -3.75 0.83
N LEU A 30 2.94 -4.76 1.36
CA LEU A 30 4.37 -5.02 1.13
C LEU A 30 4.63 -5.75 -0.18
N SER A 31 3.90 -6.86 -0.44
CA SER A 31 4.16 -7.67 -1.62
C SER A 31 3.06 -7.59 -2.66
N GLU A 32 3.46 -7.69 -3.93
CA GLU A 32 2.54 -7.69 -5.07
C GLU A 32 1.51 -8.82 -4.97
N GLU A 33 1.93 -9.98 -4.49
CA GLU A 33 1.08 -11.15 -4.32
C GLU A 33 0.01 -10.92 -3.24
N ALA A 34 0.39 -10.33 -2.09
CA ALA A 34 -0.57 -9.98 -1.04
C ALA A 34 -1.54 -8.88 -1.49
N ALA A 35 -1.03 -7.88 -2.19
CA ALA A 35 -1.85 -6.81 -2.76
C ALA A 35 -2.84 -7.33 -3.80
N ALA A 36 -2.40 -8.19 -4.72
CA ALA A 36 -3.26 -8.82 -5.73
C ALA A 36 -4.36 -9.68 -5.08
N ALA A 37 -4.00 -10.49 -4.07
CA ALA A 37 -4.98 -11.30 -3.33
C ALA A 37 -6.01 -10.43 -2.58
N SER A 38 -5.54 -9.34 -1.97
CA SER A 38 -6.40 -8.37 -1.28
C SER A 38 -7.35 -7.65 -2.23
N TRP A 39 -6.83 -7.22 -3.38
CA TRP A 39 -7.65 -6.62 -4.43
C TRP A 39 -8.68 -7.61 -4.96
N LYS A 40 -8.27 -8.87 -5.18
CA LYS A 40 -9.21 -9.93 -5.61
C LYS A 40 -10.32 -10.16 -4.61
N LEU A 41 -10.02 -10.23 -3.30
CA LEU A 41 -11.04 -10.34 -2.27
C LEU A 41 -12.04 -9.19 -2.33
N PHE A 42 -11.55 -7.95 -2.45
CA PHE A 42 -12.39 -6.77 -2.60
C PHE A 42 -13.25 -6.83 -3.86
N ALA A 43 -12.67 -7.19 -5.00
CA ALA A 43 -13.39 -7.31 -6.26
C ALA A 43 -14.50 -8.36 -6.21
N ASP A 44 -14.22 -9.53 -5.67
CA ASP A 44 -15.18 -10.63 -5.56
C ASP A 44 -16.32 -10.33 -4.58
N THR A 45 -16.09 -9.51 -3.55
CA THR A 45 -17.08 -9.29 -2.48
C THR A 45 -17.83 -7.96 -2.61
N ILE A 46 -17.12 -6.90 -2.93
CA ILE A 46 -17.67 -5.53 -2.95
C ILE A 46 -17.90 -5.05 -4.38
N GLU A 47 -16.87 -5.11 -5.24
CA GLU A 47 -16.97 -4.60 -6.61
C GLU A 47 -17.99 -5.42 -7.43
N ALA A 48 -18.08 -6.72 -7.21
CA ALA A 48 -19.09 -7.58 -7.84
C ALA A 48 -20.54 -7.10 -7.60
N LYS A 49 -20.78 -6.44 -6.46
CA LYS A 49 -22.08 -5.87 -6.08
C LYS A 49 -22.23 -4.40 -6.46
N ALA A 50 -21.13 -3.65 -6.39
CA ALA A 50 -21.11 -2.19 -6.60
C ALA A 50 -20.93 -1.79 -8.07
N GLY A 51 -20.54 -2.74 -8.93
CA GLY A 51 -20.14 -2.53 -10.32
C GLY A 51 -18.64 -2.28 -10.44
N LYS A 52 -18.05 -2.80 -11.51
CA LYS A 52 -16.62 -2.64 -11.81
C LYS A 52 -16.32 -1.17 -12.15
N LEU A 53 -15.37 -0.61 -11.45
CA LEU A 53 -14.91 0.77 -11.65
C LEU A 53 -13.40 0.80 -11.87
N PRO A 54 -12.88 1.80 -12.62
CA PRO A 54 -11.44 1.96 -12.79
C PRO A 54 -10.78 2.47 -11.51
N ILE A 55 -9.50 2.15 -11.33
CA ILE A 55 -8.66 2.79 -10.32
C ILE A 55 -8.30 4.20 -10.79
N LYS A 56 -8.45 5.19 -9.94
CA LYS A 56 -8.18 6.61 -10.22
C LYS A 56 -6.92 7.11 -9.55
N ALA A 57 -6.62 6.59 -8.38
CA ALA A 57 -5.40 6.94 -7.65
C ALA A 57 -4.95 5.81 -6.73
N VAL A 58 -3.66 5.77 -6.48
CA VAL A 58 -3.04 5.04 -5.38
C VAL A 58 -2.26 6.06 -4.56
N ILE A 59 -2.45 6.05 -3.25
CA ILE A 59 -1.81 6.95 -2.30
C ILE A 59 -0.86 6.12 -1.43
N PHE A 60 0.39 6.53 -1.34
CA PHE A 60 1.34 6.02 -0.37
C PHE A 60 1.37 6.97 0.82
N SER A 61 1.06 6.47 2.01
CA SER A 61 1.04 7.31 3.21
C SER A 61 2.44 7.73 3.64
N HIS A 62 3.43 6.85 3.46
CA HIS A 62 4.82 7.10 3.78
C HIS A 62 5.76 6.08 3.09
N SER A 63 7.07 6.18 3.36
CA SER A 63 8.13 5.48 2.64
C SER A 63 8.45 4.06 3.10
N HIS A 64 7.75 3.51 4.10
CA HIS A 64 7.94 2.11 4.50
C HIS A 64 7.41 1.16 3.42
N SER A 65 8.15 0.12 3.11
CA SER A 65 7.84 -0.78 1.99
C SER A 65 6.50 -1.52 2.11
N ASP A 66 6.02 -1.76 3.32
CA ASP A 66 4.72 -2.38 3.56
C ASP A 66 3.51 -1.46 3.26
N HIS A 67 3.77 -0.22 2.84
CA HIS A 67 2.76 0.74 2.40
C HIS A 67 2.79 1.05 0.91
N PHE A 68 3.82 0.58 0.16
CA PHE A 68 3.90 0.82 -1.29
C PHE A 68 4.32 -0.41 -2.10
N GLY A 69 5.03 -1.37 -1.49
CA GLY A 69 5.72 -2.45 -2.20
C GLY A 69 4.81 -3.37 -3.02
N GLY A 70 3.54 -3.47 -2.65
CA GLY A 70 2.55 -4.28 -3.37
C GLY A 70 1.87 -3.59 -4.55
N VAL A 71 2.25 -2.36 -4.90
CA VAL A 71 1.54 -1.57 -5.93
C VAL A 71 1.48 -2.26 -7.29
N GLY A 72 2.53 -2.99 -7.69
CA GLY A 72 2.59 -3.74 -8.94
C GLY A 72 1.59 -4.89 -9.03
N GLY A 73 1.13 -5.43 -7.90
CA GLY A 73 0.06 -6.43 -7.85
C GLY A 73 -1.35 -5.86 -8.13
N ILE A 74 -1.48 -4.54 -8.21
CA ILE A 74 -2.76 -3.85 -8.41
C ILE A 74 -2.80 -3.11 -9.74
N VAL A 75 -1.75 -2.35 -10.06
CA VAL A 75 -1.62 -1.57 -11.30
C VAL A 75 -0.23 -1.71 -11.88
N THR A 76 -0.12 -1.74 -13.22
CA THR A 76 1.17 -1.74 -13.91
C THR A 76 1.56 -0.32 -14.34
N PRO A 77 2.85 -0.04 -14.59
CA PRO A 77 3.28 1.25 -15.12
C PRO A 77 2.58 1.65 -16.42
N GLU A 78 2.30 0.67 -17.30
CA GLU A 78 1.56 0.88 -18.54
C GLU A 78 0.12 1.31 -18.28
N GLN A 79 -0.55 0.67 -17.31
CA GLN A 79 -1.90 1.05 -16.89
C GLN A 79 -1.92 2.43 -16.26
N VAL A 80 -0.95 2.75 -15.41
CA VAL A 80 -0.82 4.08 -14.79
C VAL A 80 -0.74 5.15 -15.87
N LYS A 81 0.13 4.96 -16.86
CA LYS A 81 0.30 5.89 -17.99
C LYS A 81 -0.95 5.96 -18.88
N ALA A 82 -1.48 4.81 -19.32
CA ALA A 82 -2.60 4.75 -20.25
C ALA A 82 -3.92 5.26 -19.65
N GLN A 83 -4.17 4.97 -18.37
CA GLN A 83 -5.41 5.33 -17.67
C GLN A 83 -5.27 6.61 -16.84
N LYS A 84 -4.09 7.23 -16.84
CA LYS A 84 -3.77 8.44 -16.05
C LYS A 84 -4.09 8.25 -14.56
N ILE A 85 -3.71 7.09 -14.02
CA ILE A 85 -3.85 6.79 -12.60
C ILE A 85 -2.84 7.67 -11.85
N ARG A 86 -3.30 8.39 -10.83
CA ARG A 86 -2.43 9.21 -10.00
C ARG A 86 -1.75 8.32 -8.95
N ILE A 87 -0.43 8.33 -8.92
CA ILE A 87 0.35 7.75 -7.82
C ILE A 87 0.80 8.92 -6.96
N ILE A 88 0.25 9.02 -5.77
CA ILE A 88 0.40 10.19 -4.89
C ILE A 88 1.23 9.77 -3.68
N ALA A 89 2.24 10.55 -3.35
CA ALA A 89 3.10 10.29 -2.20
C ALA A 89 3.49 11.60 -1.50
N PRO A 90 3.93 11.56 -0.22
CA PRO A 90 4.41 12.72 0.49
C PRO A 90 5.73 13.23 -0.07
N HIS A 91 6.07 14.48 0.28
CA HIS A 91 7.37 15.06 0.01
C HIS A 91 8.51 14.17 0.52
N GLY A 92 9.60 14.06 -0.23
CA GLY A 92 10.76 13.24 0.12
C GLY A 92 10.57 11.72 -0.02
N PHE A 93 9.40 11.25 -0.45
CA PHE A 93 9.08 9.81 -0.50
C PHE A 93 10.13 8.97 -1.23
N SER A 94 10.54 9.36 -2.44
CA SER A 94 11.47 8.56 -3.26
C SER A 94 12.86 8.47 -2.63
N GLU A 95 13.34 9.55 -2.05
CA GLU A 95 14.61 9.61 -1.33
C GLU A 95 14.59 8.72 -0.10
N GLU A 96 13.54 8.85 0.72
CA GLU A 96 13.38 8.07 1.95
C GLU A 96 13.18 6.58 1.65
N ALA A 97 12.35 6.23 0.67
CA ALA A 97 12.15 4.85 0.25
C ALA A 97 13.46 4.21 -0.24
N THR A 98 14.28 4.95 -1.00
CA THR A 98 15.59 4.49 -1.44
C THR A 98 16.55 4.35 -0.28
N SER A 99 16.64 5.35 0.61
CA SER A 99 17.51 5.35 1.78
C SER A 99 17.23 4.16 2.69
N GLU A 100 15.98 3.94 3.03
CA GLU A 100 15.58 2.89 3.98
C GLU A 100 15.66 1.49 3.37
N ASN A 101 15.13 1.29 2.16
CA ASN A 101 14.96 -0.05 1.61
C ASN A 101 16.15 -0.52 0.77
N VAL A 102 16.94 0.38 0.19
CA VAL A 102 18.11 0.04 -0.61
C VAL A 102 19.39 0.26 0.19
N LEU A 103 19.67 1.48 0.62
CA LEU A 103 20.93 1.80 1.29
C LEU A 103 21.03 1.15 2.68
N ALA A 104 20.00 1.25 3.49
CA ALA A 104 19.90 0.62 4.80
C ALA A 104 19.22 -0.76 4.80
N GLY A 105 18.78 -1.26 3.67
CA GLY A 105 17.89 -2.43 3.55
C GLY A 105 18.40 -3.69 4.25
N GLY A 106 19.70 -3.97 4.18
CA GLY A 106 20.31 -5.09 4.91
C GLY A 106 20.24 -4.95 6.44
N ALA A 107 20.37 -3.72 6.97
CA ALA A 107 20.24 -3.45 8.39
C ALA A 107 18.76 -3.50 8.83
N MET A 108 17.88 -2.92 8.03
CA MET A 108 16.43 -2.95 8.28
C MET A 108 15.88 -4.37 8.24
N GLY A 109 16.29 -5.19 7.28
CA GLY A 109 15.89 -6.61 7.22
C GLY A 109 16.34 -7.40 8.46
N ARG A 110 17.58 -7.23 8.93
CA ARG A 110 18.04 -7.84 10.18
C ARG A 110 17.24 -7.38 11.40
N ARG A 111 16.95 -6.07 11.48
CA ARG A 111 16.12 -5.50 12.56
C ARG A 111 14.71 -6.11 12.54
N ALA A 112 14.09 -6.22 11.36
CA ALA A 112 12.76 -6.80 11.19
C ALA A 112 12.68 -8.27 11.67
N LEU A 113 13.70 -9.08 11.43
CA LEU A 113 13.76 -10.47 11.92
C LEU A 113 13.58 -10.55 13.43
N TYR A 114 14.24 -9.67 14.18
CA TYR A 114 14.13 -9.64 15.64
C TYR A 114 12.88 -8.91 16.12
N MET A 115 12.51 -7.81 15.48
CA MET A 115 11.35 -7.01 15.88
C MET A 115 10.05 -7.80 15.73
N PHE A 116 9.90 -8.53 14.64
CA PHE A 116 8.66 -9.25 14.31
C PHE A 116 8.73 -10.75 14.63
N GLY A 117 9.84 -11.21 15.19
CA GLY A 117 10.01 -12.61 15.58
C GLY A 117 9.98 -13.60 14.40
N ALA A 118 10.29 -13.16 13.18
CA ALA A 118 10.20 -13.98 11.97
C ALA A 118 11.12 -15.22 11.96
N ILE A 119 12.14 -15.25 12.83
CA ILE A 119 13.04 -16.40 13.03
C ILE A 119 12.48 -17.45 13.98
N LEU A 120 11.40 -17.15 14.70
CA LEU A 120 10.76 -18.09 15.61
C LEU A 120 9.79 -19.00 14.88
N PRO A 121 9.65 -20.26 15.30
CA PRO A 121 8.63 -21.12 14.73
C PRO A 121 7.23 -20.59 15.04
N PRO A 122 6.26 -20.71 14.10
CA PRO A 122 4.87 -20.35 14.37
C PRO A 122 4.30 -21.19 15.52
N GLY A 123 3.61 -20.55 16.46
CA GLY A 123 2.93 -21.22 17.56
C GLY A 123 2.96 -20.45 18.88
N VAL A 124 2.26 -20.96 19.86
CA VAL A 124 2.07 -20.31 21.18
C VAL A 124 3.36 -20.12 21.98
N THR A 125 4.40 -20.87 21.68
CA THR A 125 5.74 -20.75 22.30
C THR A 125 6.75 -20.06 21.40
N GLY A 126 6.34 -19.59 20.23
CA GLY A 126 7.19 -18.89 19.25
C GLY A 126 6.51 -17.61 18.76
N GLN A 127 6.36 -17.46 17.43
CA GLN A 127 5.66 -16.33 16.83
C GLN A 127 4.17 -16.66 16.65
N VAL A 128 3.29 -15.86 17.25
CA VAL A 128 1.84 -15.89 16.99
C VAL A 128 1.47 -14.86 15.93
N ASP A 129 1.92 -13.63 16.09
CA ASP A 129 1.79 -12.54 15.13
C ASP A 129 2.91 -11.49 15.34
N THR A 130 2.87 -10.39 14.62
CA THR A 130 3.85 -9.30 14.72
C THR A 130 3.47 -8.22 15.75
N GLY A 131 2.27 -8.33 16.34
CA GLY A 131 1.68 -7.30 17.20
C GLY A 131 0.97 -6.16 16.43
N LEU A 132 1.24 -6.03 15.12
CA LEU A 132 0.62 -5.02 14.23
C LEU A 132 -0.29 -5.68 13.20
N GLY A 133 0.06 -6.86 12.76
CA GLY A 133 -0.66 -7.68 11.80
C GLY A 133 -0.14 -9.11 11.87
N PRO A 134 -0.65 -10.04 11.05
CA PRO A 134 -0.33 -11.46 11.19
C PRO A 134 1.16 -11.75 10.98
N LYS A 135 1.76 -11.19 9.96
CA LYS A 135 3.19 -11.23 9.65
C LYS A 135 3.48 -10.37 8.42
N LEU A 136 4.75 -10.10 8.16
CA LEU A 136 5.18 -9.56 6.86
C LEU A 136 4.84 -10.57 5.76
N SER A 137 4.21 -10.13 4.69
CA SER A 137 4.04 -10.94 3.50
C SER A 137 5.40 -11.22 2.86
N SER A 138 5.50 -12.32 2.14
CA SER A 138 6.66 -12.69 1.34
C SER A 138 6.27 -12.70 -0.13
N GLY A 139 7.16 -12.22 -0.98
CA GLY A 139 6.91 -12.13 -2.41
C GLY A 139 7.72 -11.00 -3.05
N THR A 140 7.23 -10.51 -4.17
CA THR A 140 7.84 -9.41 -4.91
C THR A 140 7.53 -8.08 -4.22
N VAL A 141 8.56 -7.35 -3.85
CA VAL A 141 8.43 -5.97 -3.34
C VAL A 141 8.74 -5.04 -4.50
N GLY A 142 7.72 -4.39 -5.01
CA GLY A 142 7.82 -3.46 -6.14
C GLY A 142 8.05 -2.02 -5.70
N TYR A 143 8.32 -1.19 -6.69
CA TYR A 143 8.37 0.26 -6.55
C TYR A 143 7.71 0.91 -7.76
N MET A 144 6.97 1.96 -7.52
CA MET A 144 6.39 2.78 -8.59
C MET A 144 6.61 4.24 -8.26
N GLU A 145 7.28 4.94 -9.19
CA GLU A 145 7.54 6.37 -9.01
C GLU A 145 6.24 7.16 -8.88
N PRO A 146 6.09 8.00 -7.86
CA PRO A 146 4.93 8.86 -7.73
C PRO A 146 4.78 9.79 -8.94
N THR A 147 3.56 9.92 -9.43
CA THR A 147 3.22 10.89 -10.49
C THR A 147 2.89 12.27 -9.92
N GLU A 148 2.67 12.32 -8.60
CA GLU A 148 2.31 13.54 -7.88
C GLU A 148 2.83 13.49 -6.44
N ILE A 149 3.53 14.54 -6.05
CA ILE A 149 4.08 14.70 -4.69
C ILE A 149 3.26 15.75 -3.95
N VAL A 150 2.83 15.40 -2.74
CA VAL A 150 2.19 16.34 -1.81
C VAL A 150 3.25 17.31 -1.30
N SER A 151 2.88 18.58 -1.16
CA SER A 151 3.77 19.60 -0.60
C SER A 151 4.23 19.22 0.82
N GLU A 152 5.47 19.60 1.18
CA GLU A 152 6.03 19.46 2.53
C GLU A 152 5.13 20.08 3.61
N LYS A 153 4.38 21.13 3.28
CA LYS A 153 3.42 21.79 4.19
C LYS A 153 2.05 21.12 4.21
N GLY A 154 1.92 19.96 3.59
CA GLY A 154 0.62 19.33 3.39
C GLY A 154 -0.25 20.09 2.38
N GLY A 155 -1.55 19.91 2.48
CA GLY A 155 -2.53 20.59 1.63
C GLY A 155 -3.72 19.70 1.27
N THR A 156 -4.69 20.29 0.58
CA THR A 156 -5.87 19.58 0.11
C THR A 156 -5.74 19.24 -1.37
N LEU A 157 -5.90 17.96 -1.71
CA LEU A 157 -6.01 17.48 -3.09
C LEU A 157 -7.43 16.99 -3.37
N MET A 158 -7.97 17.39 -4.51
CA MET A 158 -9.19 16.80 -5.04
C MET A 158 -8.87 15.54 -5.84
N ILE A 159 -9.36 14.39 -5.38
CA ILE A 159 -9.14 13.09 -6.02
C ILE A 159 -10.49 12.46 -6.30
N ASP A 160 -10.82 12.31 -7.57
CA ASP A 160 -12.10 11.75 -8.07
C ASP A 160 -13.34 12.26 -7.33
N GLY A 161 -13.39 13.59 -7.09
CA GLY A 161 -14.52 14.29 -6.47
C GLY A 161 -14.57 14.24 -4.95
N LEU A 162 -13.53 13.75 -4.29
CA LEU A 162 -13.33 13.78 -2.84
C LEU A 162 -12.18 14.70 -2.48
N ALA A 163 -12.31 15.44 -1.40
CA ALA A 163 -11.23 16.22 -0.82
C ALA A 163 -10.41 15.34 0.12
N PHE A 164 -9.10 15.34 -0.06
CA PHE A 164 -8.13 14.68 0.81
C PHE A 164 -7.24 15.75 1.43
N ASP A 165 -7.26 15.86 2.73
CA ASP A 165 -6.38 16.74 3.48
C ASP A 165 -5.14 15.93 3.91
N PHE A 166 -3.99 16.35 3.41
CA PHE A 166 -2.70 15.79 3.78
C PHE A 166 -2.11 16.71 4.85
N LEU A 167 -1.77 16.13 5.97
CA LEU A 167 -1.17 16.80 7.12
C LEU A 167 0.29 16.36 7.24
N ASP A 168 1.18 17.32 7.54
CA ASP A 168 2.57 17.08 7.89
C ASP A 168 2.67 16.67 9.36
#